data_9fdbd565cf3d37b31795d1e6ec22c393
#
_entry.id   9fdbd565cf3d37b31795d1e6ec22c393
#
_cell.length_a   1.000
_cell.length_b   1.000
_cell.length_c   1.000
_cell.angle_alpha   90.00
_cell.angle_beta   90.00
_cell.angle_gamma   90.00
#
_symmetry.space_group_name_H-M   'P 1'
#
loop_
_entity.id
_entity.type
_entity.pdbx_description
1 polymer ?
#
loop_
_entity_poly.entity_id
_entity_poly.type
_entity_poly.pdbx_seq_one_letter_code
_entity_poly.pdbx_strand_id
1 'polypeptide(L)'
;ILESFGNAQTVRNNNSSRFGKFIRIEFSASGTIAGGNIEWYLLEKSRVHSRNAHERNFHVFYQLLRSRDTALLESLRLSSFPENYAYLANTRKDVEGVDDSVEYHALLDALRTMGFSMTEEHDLFRVVALILHMGNLELAEDRSGQARITNMDQLMLVSELMGVNASQLNTALVRPTVRAGRESVSQARTKKQVTDEIAALCK
;
A
#
# COMPACT_ATOMS: atom_id res chain seq x y z
N ILE A 1 4.23 12.05 -8.96
CA ILE A 1 4.10 10.59 -8.76
C ILE A 1 4.94 10.13 -7.58
N LEU A 2 6.27 10.25 -7.62
CA LEU A 2 7.15 9.76 -6.55
C LEU A 2 6.82 10.32 -5.16
N GLU A 3 6.37 11.57 -5.06
CA GLU A 3 5.97 12.17 -3.79
C GLU A 3 4.68 11.54 -3.23
N SER A 4 3.69 11.25 -4.07
CA SER A 4 2.46 10.60 -3.63
C SER A 4 2.73 9.25 -2.97
N PHE A 5 3.63 8.46 -3.56
CA PHE A 5 3.95 7.11 -3.09
C PHE A 5 5.09 7.03 -2.06
N GLY A 6 5.94 8.04 -2.01
CA GLY A 6 7.16 7.99 -1.21
C GLY A 6 7.31 9.11 -0.17
N ASN A 7 6.43 10.10 -0.16
CA ASN A 7 6.44 11.15 0.87
C ASN A 7 5.29 10.95 1.87
N ALA A 8 5.50 11.47 3.06
CA ALA A 8 4.51 11.47 4.12
C ALA A 8 4.64 12.73 4.99
N GLN A 9 3.55 13.12 5.64
CA GLN A 9 3.62 14.11 6.72
C GLN A 9 4.27 13.47 7.95
N THR A 10 5.26 14.16 8.50
CA THR A 10 5.94 13.82 9.75
C THR A 10 5.80 14.97 10.74
N VAL A 11 6.18 14.74 12.00
CA VAL A 11 6.16 15.78 13.05
C VAL A 11 6.95 17.04 12.63
N ARG A 12 8.00 16.87 11.83
CA ARG A 12 8.91 17.96 11.44
C ARG A 12 8.64 18.56 10.06
N ASN A 13 7.93 17.83 9.19
CA ASN A 13 7.76 18.25 7.79
C ASN A 13 6.47 17.66 7.23
N ASN A 14 5.61 18.52 6.68
CA ASN A 14 4.34 18.13 6.09
C ASN A 14 4.49 17.34 4.77
N ASN A 15 5.67 17.37 4.14
CA ASN A 15 5.97 16.64 2.91
C ASN A 15 7.38 16.04 2.94
N SER A 16 7.60 15.14 3.91
CA SER A 16 8.89 14.49 4.12
C SER A 16 9.10 13.35 3.16
N SER A 17 10.16 13.36 2.35
CA SER A 17 10.57 12.23 1.52
C SER A 17 11.03 11.08 2.39
N ARG A 18 10.40 9.91 2.20
CA ARG A 18 10.70 8.66 2.92
C ARG A 18 11.53 7.69 2.08
N PHE A 19 12.18 8.20 1.06
CA PHE A 19 13.09 7.47 0.17
C PHE A 19 14.23 8.39 -0.26
N GLY A 20 15.34 7.81 -0.73
CA GLY A 20 16.40 8.52 -1.43
C GLY A 20 16.20 8.47 -2.94
N LYS A 21 16.63 9.49 -3.65
CA LYS A 21 16.70 9.48 -5.12
C LYS A 21 18.00 10.09 -5.59
N PHE A 22 18.53 9.53 -6.67
CA PHE A 22 19.67 10.07 -7.40
C PHE A 22 19.23 10.38 -8.83
N ILE A 23 19.48 11.61 -9.28
CA ILE A 23 19.10 12.05 -10.62
C ILE A 23 20.38 12.23 -11.41
N ARG A 24 20.53 11.43 -12.48
CA ARG A 24 21.61 11.56 -13.45
C ARG A 24 21.10 12.32 -14.68
N ILE A 25 21.71 13.44 -14.96
CA ILE A 25 21.37 14.24 -16.15
C ILE A 25 22.43 13.98 -17.20
N GLU A 26 22.00 13.62 -18.39
CA GLU A 26 22.85 13.36 -19.54
C GLU A 26 22.87 14.60 -20.45
N PHE A 27 24.05 14.99 -20.88
CA PHE A 27 24.26 16.12 -21.81
C PHE A 27 24.77 15.61 -23.14
N SER A 28 24.29 16.24 -24.21
CA SER A 28 24.86 16.06 -25.56
C SER A 28 26.25 16.67 -25.66
N ALA A 29 26.96 16.39 -26.73
CA ALA A 29 28.26 17.02 -27.03
C ALA A 29 28.20 18.54 -27.16
N SER A 30 27.02 19.10 -27.46
CA SER A 30 26.78 20.55 -27.50
C SER A 30 26.45 21.18 -26.14
N GLY A 31 26.43 20.40 -25.07
CA GLY A 31 26.11 20.88 -23.71
C GLY A 31 24.61 21.03 -23.42
N THR A 32 23.73 20.58 -24.32
CA THR A 32 22.27 20.58 -24.07
C THR A 32 21.84 19.30 -23.32
N ILE A 33 20.80 19.40 -22.50
CA ILE A 33 20.25 18.22 -21.80
C ILE A 33 19.71 17.25 -22.86
N ALA A 34 20.23 16.03 -22.85
CA ALA A 34 19.84 14.95 -23.77
C ALA A 34 18.90 13.92 -23.09
N GLY A 35 18.96 13.82 -21.78
CA GLY A 35 18.12 12.88 -21.04
C GLY A 35 18.30 12.98 -19.53
N GLY A 36 17.50 12.22 -18.80
CA GLY A 36 17.63 12.07 -17.34
C GLY A 36 17.24 10.66 -16.90
N ASN A 37 17.92 10.16 -15.89
CA ASN A 37 17.62 8.89 -15.25
C ASN A 37 17.44 9.13 -13.75
N ILE A 38 16.36 8.58 -13.19
CA ILE A 38 16.07 8.69 -11.75
C ILE A 38 16.21 7.30 -11.13
N GLU A 39 17.18 7.16 -10.23
CA GLU A 39 17.34 5.98 -9.39
C GLU A 39 16.78 6.31 -8.00
N TRP A 40 15.93 5.42 -7.46
CA TRP A 40 15.35 5.57 -6.12
C TRP A 40 15.75 4.40 -5.24
N TYR A 41 15.88 4.65 -3.94
CA TYR A 41 16.37 3.67 -2.98
C TYR A 41 15.88 3.96 -1.56
N LEU A 42 15.96 2.94 -0.68
CA LEU A 42 15.69 3.04 0.75
C LEU A 42 14.30 3.58 1.12
N LEU A 43 13.24 3.18 0.37
CA LEU A 43 11.88 3.52 0.78
C LEU A 43 11.60 2.95 2.18
N GLU A 44 11.09 3.81 3.09
CA GLU A 44 10.64 3.42 4.44
C GLU A 44 9.37 2.57 4.37
N LYS A 45 9.48 1.36 3.83
CA LYS A 45 8.34 0.44 3.61
C LYS A 45 7.58 0.10 4.91
N SER A 46 8.28 0.14 6.06
CA SER A 46 7.67 -0.10 7.38
C SER A 46 6.59 0.92 7.74
N ARG A 47 6.60 2.13 7.15
CA ARG A 47 5.60 3.17 7.38
C ARG A 47 4.18 2.72 7.06
N VAL A 48 4.01 1.79 6.13
CA VAL A 48 2.69 1.25 5.78
C VAL A 48 1.96 0.72 7.03
N HIS A 49 2.65 -0.08 7.86
CA HIS A 49 2.04 -0.75 9.01
C HIS A 49 2.51 -0.21 10.39
N SER A 50 3.64 0.53 10.44
CA SER A 50 4.23 1.02 11.69
C SER A 50 4.76 2.44 11.52
N ARG A 51 4.21 3.38 12.28
CA ARG A 51 4.58 4.80 12.28
C ARG A 51 4.17 5.46 13.59
N ASN A 52 4.66 6.68 13.81
CA ASN A 52 4.23 7.52 14.92
C ASN A 52 2.75 7.91 14.75
N ALA A 53 1.96 7.92 15.83
CA ALA A 53 0.55 8.29 15.82
C ALA A 53 0.28 9.75 15.37
N HIS A 54 1.28 10.64 15.50
CA HIS A 54 1.18 12.04 15.06
C HIS A 54 1.62 12.27 13.61
N GLU A 55 1.93 11.19 12.87
CA GLU A 55 2.36 11.22 11.48
C GLU A 55 1.33 10.54 10.57
N ARG A 56 1.30 10.93 9.31
CA ARG A 56 0.52 10.24 8.27
C ARG A 56 1.25 9.04 7.71
N ASN A 57 0.51 8.15 7.10
CA ASN A 57 1.04 7.21 6.13
C ASN A 57 1.42 7.95 4.83
N PHE A 58 1.87 7.25 3.79
CA PHE A 58 2.15 7.84 2.48
C PHE A 58 0.93 8.60 1.95
N HIS A 59 1.18 9.70 1.24
CA HIS A 59 0.12 10.59 0.77
C HIS A 59 -0.90 9.87 -0.11
N VAL A 60 -0.47 8.96 -0.96
CA VAL A 60 -1.33 8.23 -1.92
C VAL A 60 -2.55 7.60 -1.27
N PHE A 61 -2.46 7.08 -0.06
CA PHE A 61 -3.60 6.48 0.63
C PHE A 61 -4.71 7.50 0.89
N TYR A 62 -4.35 8.70 1.33
CA TYR A 62 -5.31 9.77 1.61
C TYR A 62 -5.81 10.43 0.33
N GLN A 63 -4.94 10.62 -0.66
CA GLN A 63 -5.30 11.13 -1.98
C GLN A 63 -6.35 10.23 -2.65
N LEU A 64 -6.14 8.91 -2.64
CA LEU A 64 -7.10 7.95 -3.18
C LEU A 64 -8.45 8.01 -2.44
N LEU A 65 -8.43 7.90 -1.11
CA LEU A 65 -9.67 7.88 -0.32
C LEU A 65 -10.46 9.20 -0.40
N ARG A 66 -9.79 10.32 -0.61
CA ARG A 66 -10.39 11.66 -0.74
C ARG A 66 -10.51 12.15 -2.17
N SER A 67 -10.29 11.28 -3.15
CA SER A 67 -10.33 11.59 -4.59
C SER A 67 -11.66 12.17 -5.06
N ARG A 68 -12.77 11.88 -4.37
CA ARG A 68 -14.16 12.14 -4.81
C ARG A 68 -14.55 11.37 -6.07
N ASP A 69 -13.72 10.47 -6.54
CA ASP A 69 -14.02 9.54 -7.62
C ASP A 69 -14.82 8.36 -7.06
N THR A 70 -16.14 8.56 -6.98
CA THR A 70 -17.06 7.56 -6.41
C THR A 70 -17.05 6.26 -7.20
N ALA A 71 -16.91 6.33 -8.52
CA ALA A 71 -16.88 5.14 -9.38
C ALA A 71 -15.62 4.29 -9.10
N LEU A 72 -14.46 4.93 -8.98
CA LEU A 72 -13.22 4.24 -8.62
C LEU A 72 -13.31 3.65 -7.22
N LEU A 73 -13.74 4.43 -6.22
CA LEU A 73 -13.87 3.95 -4.85
C LEU A 73 -14.82 2.75 -4.73
N GLU A 74 -15.97 2.79 -5.41
CA GLU A 74 -16.92 1.66 -5.47
C GLU A 74 -16.31 0.43 -6.15
N SER A 75 -15.63 0.59 -7.26
CA SER A 75 -14.95 -0.52 -7.97
C SER A 75 -13.87 -1.19 -7.13
N LEU A 76 -13.19 -0.42 -6.29
CA LEU A 76 -12.15 -0.88 -5.36
C LEU A 76 -12.70 -1.23 -3.96
N ARG A 77 -14.03 -1.17 -3.76
CA ARG A 77 -14.70 -1.40 -2.47
C ARG A 77 -14.17 -0.53 -1.34
N LEU A 78 -13.75 0.70 -1.65
CA LEU A 78 -13.19 1.64 -0.69
C LEU A 78 -14.26 2.57 -0.11
N SER A 79 -14.17 2.79 1.20
CA SER A 79 -14.80 3.90 1.89
C SER A 79 -13.90 5.14 1.81
N SER A 80 -14.48 6.32 1.68
CA SER A 80 -13.74 7.60 1.68
C SER A 80 -13.18 8.01 3.04
N PHE A 81 -13.45 7.23 4.10
CA PHE A 81 -13.04 7.54 5.47
C PHE A 81 -11.75 6.79 5.86
N PRO A 82 -10.61 7.47 6.02
CA PRO A 82 -9.34 6.83 6.40
C PRO A 82 -9.40 6.03 7.69
N GLU A 83 -10.27 6.41 8.63
CA GLU A 83 -10.48 5.71 9.90
C GLU A 83 -10.99 4.28 9.78
N ASN A 84 -11.57 3.94 8.65
CA ASN A 84 -12.07 2.59 8.38
C ASN A 84 -10.94 1.60 8.03
N TYR A 85 -9.69 2.08 7.95
CA TYR A 85 -8.54 1.25 7.59
C TYR A 85 -7.53 1.20 8.73
N ALA A 86 -7.21 0.00 9.21
CA ALA A 86 -6.30 -0.21 10.34
C ALA A 86 -4.94 0.48 10.15
N TYR A 87 -4.43 0.51 8.91
CA TYR A 87 -3.18 1.20 8.59
C TYR A 87 -3.29 2.72 8.59
N LEU A 88 -4.48 3.31 8.74
CA LEU A 88 -4.70 4.76 8.78
C LEU A 88 -5.47 5.22 10.03
N ALA A 89 -6.09 4.31 10.79
CA ALA A 89 -7.06 4.63 11.85
C ALA A 89 -6.49 5.54 12.95
N ASN A 90 -5.27 5.28 13.39
CA ASN A 90 -4.63 5.96 14.53
C ASN A 90 -3.58 6.98 14.07
N THR A 91 -3.83 7.68 12.96
CA THR A 91 -2.89 8.65 12.40
C THR A 91 -3.51 10.03 12.29
N ARG A 92 -2.66 11.05 12.17
CA ARG A 92 -3.11 12.36 11.74
C ARG A 92 -3.72 12.26 10.34
N LYS A 93 -4.93 12.79 10.13
CA LYS A 93 -5.67 12.64 8.87
C LYS A 93 -5.56 13.89 7.99
N ASP A 94 -5.48 15.06 8.60
CA ASP A 94 -5.44 16.32 7.91
C ASP A 94 -4.08 16.99 8.04
N VAL A 95 -3.61 17.60 6.96
CA VAL A 95 -2.38 18.39 6.90
C VAL A 95 -2.77 19.80 6.48
N GLU A 96 -2.37 20.79 7.29
CA GLU A 96 -2.64 22.19 6.99
C GLU A 96 -2.04 22.58 5.64
N GLY A 97 -2.85 23.23 4.80
CA GLY A 97 -2.45 23.67 3.46
C GLY A 97 -2.39 22.58 2.39
N VAL A 98 -2.83 21.34 2.70
CA VAL A 98 -2.88 20.24 1.73
C VAL A 98 -4.32 19.80 1.51
N ASP A 99 -4.79 19.84 0.26
CA ASP A 99 -6.05 19.22 -0.19
C ASP A 99 -5.74 17.93 -0.94
N ASP A 100 -5.98 16.79 -0.29
CA ASP A 100 -5.72 15.47 -0.86
C ASP A 100 -6.50 15.20 -2.16
N SER A 101 -7.68 15.83 -2.35
CA SER A 101 -8.46 15.70 -3.59
C SER A 101 -7.77 16.45 -4.75
N VAL A 102 -7.24 17.63 -4.50
CA VAL A 102 -6.47 18.39 -5.50
C VAL A 102 -5.20 17.64 -5.86
N GLU A 103 -4.49 17.13 -4.87
CA GLU A 103 -3.27 16.34 -5.07
C GLU A 103 -3.52 15.02 -5.81
N TYR A 104 -4.69 14.38 -5.61
CA TYR A 104 -5.10 13.22 -6.40
C TYR A 104 -5.22 13.54 -7.88
N HIS A 105 -5.87 14.64 -8.24
CA HIS A 105 -6.00 15.04 -9.64
C HIS A 105 -4.65 15.39 -10.26
N ALA A 106 -3.78 16.06 -9.52
CA ALA A 106 -2.41 16.32 -9.97
C ALA A 106 -1.61 15.03 -10.18
N LEU A 107 -1.84 14.00 -9.34
CA LEU A 107 -1.25 12.67 -9.54
C LEU A 107 -1.75 12.02 -10.84
N LEU A 108 -3.07 12.06 -11.11
CA LEU A 108 -3.63 11.52 -12.37
C LEU A 108 -3.05 12.21 -13.59
N ASP A 109 -2.97 13.55 -13.58
CA ASP A 109 -2.40 14.30 -14.68
C ASP A 109 -0.92 13.95 -14.91
N ALA A 110 -0.18 13.74 -13.84
CA ALA A 110 1.22 13.31 -13.92
C ALA A 110 1.35 11.88 -14.48
N LEU A 111 0.47 10.94 -14.08
CA LEU A 111 0.46 9.58 -14.62
C LEU A 111 0.19 9.58 -16.12
N ARG A 112 -0.82 10.35 -16.58
CA ARG A 112 -1.16 10.51 -18.00
C ARG A 112 -0.06 11.16 -18.80
N THR A 113 0.60 12.17 -18.25
CA THR A 113 1.78 12.80 -18.86
C THR A 113 2.92 11.81 -19.06
N MET A 114 3.06 10.85 -18.14
CA MET A 114 4.05 9.79 -18.23
C MET A 114 3.61 8.62 -19.14
N GLY A 115 2.40 8.70 -19.72
CA GLY A 115 1.90 7.72 -20.68
C GLY A 115 1.17 6.53 -20.07
N PHE A 116 0.78 6.59 -18.79
CA PHE A 116 -0.05 5.55 -18.18
C PHE A 116 -1.43 5.54 -18.83
N SER A 117 -1.89 4.35 -19.20
CA SER A 117 -3.27 4.12 -19.65
C SER A 117 -4.24 4.10 -18.46
N MET A 118 -5.52 4.29 -18.72
CA MET A 118 -6.56 4.21 -17.69
C MET A 118 -6.58 2.84 -16.98
N THR A 119 -6.25 1.77 -17.68
CA THR A 119 -6.16 0.43 -17.07
C THR A 119 -4.99 0.35 -16.11
N GLU A 120 -3.83 0.88 -16.46
CA GLU A 120 -2.66 0.91 -15.57
C GLU A 120 -2.88 1.84 -14.38
N GLU A 121 -3.56 2.98 -14.56
CA GLU A 121 -4.00 3.84 -13.44
C GLU A 121 -4.89 3.07 -12.45
N HIS A 122 -5.91 2.37 -12.99
CA HIS A 122 -6.82 1.56 -12.17
C HIS A 122 -6.08 0.43 -11.45
N ASP A 123 -5.20 -0.29 -12.13
CA ASP A 123 -4.42 -1.38 -11.52
C ASP A 123 -3.47 -0.88 -10.44
N LEU A 124 -2.86 0.29 -10.63
CA LEU A 124 -2.03 0.94 -9.62
C LEU A 124 -2.85 1.25 -8.35
N PHE A 125 -4.03 1.86 -8.49
CA PHE A 125 -4.90 2.15 -7.35
C PHE A 125 -5.52 0.89 -6.75
N ARG A 126 -5.73 -0.18 -7.54
CA ARG A 126 -6.14 -1.49 -7.03
C ARG A 126 -5.11 -2.08 -6.07
N VAL A 127 -3.81 -1.93 -6.36
CA VAL A 127 -2.74 -2.36 -5.43
C VAL A 127 -2.76 -1.52 -4.15
N VAL A 128 -2.96 -0.21 -4.24
CA VAL A 128 -3.07 0.67 -3.06
C VAL A 128 -4.28 0.28 -2.20
N ALA A 129 -5.44 0.02 -2.83
CA ALA A 129 -6.64 -0.44 -2.15
C ALA A 129 -6.45 -1.81 -1.48
N LEU A 130 -5.79 -2.73 -2.18
CA LEU A 130 -5.45 -4.06 -1.64
C LEU A 130 -4.66 -3.96 -0.34
N ILE A 131 -3.65 -3.09 -0.28
CA ILE A 131 -2.86 -2.86 0.94
C ILE A 131 -3.75 -2.41 2.10
N LEU A 132 -4.68 -1.47 1.86
CA LEU A 132 -5.62 -1.00 2.87
C LEU A 132 -6.55 -2.12 3.36
N HIS A 133 -7.09 -2.91 2.44
CA HIS A 133 -7.95 -4.04 2.78
C HIS A 133 -7.22 -5.17 3.49
N MET A 134 -5.96 -5.45 3.15
CA MET A 134 -5.12 -6.43 3.86
C MET A 134 -4.88 -6.01 5.30
N GLY A 135 -4.71 -4.71 5.57
CA GLY A 135 -4.58 -4.18 6.93
C GLY A 135 -5.81 -4.43 7.80
N ASN A 136 -6.99 -4.60 7.19
CA ASN A 136 -8.24 -4.84 7.87
C ASN A 136 -8.55 -6.34 8.11
N LEU A 137 -7.65 -7.26 7.76
CA LEU A 137 -7.81 -8.67 8.11
C LEU A 137 -7.70 -8.87 9.63
N GLU A 138 -8.71 -9.47 10.21
CA GLU A 138 -8.78 -9.75 11.64
C GLU A 138 -8.29 -11.17 11.93
N LEU A 139 -7.44 -11.28 12.94
CA LEU A 139 -6.80 -12.54 13.33
C LEU A 139 -7.14 -12.90 14.77
N ALA A 140 -7.53 -14.15 14.98
CA ALA A 140 -7.63 -14.77 16.30
C ALA A 140 -6.71 -15.99 16.37
N GLU A 141 -6.45 -16.46 17.58
CA GLU A 141 -5.81 -17.75 17.84
C GLU A 141 -6.84 -18.76 18.34
N ASP A 142 -6.69 -20.00 17.93
CA ASP A 142 -7.44 -21.11 18.48
C ASP A 142 -6.81 -21.61 19.80
N ARG A 143 -7.40 -22.66 20.39
CA ARG A 143 -6.91 -23.24 21.66
C ARG A 143 -5.49 -23.82 21.57
N SER A 144 -5.02 -24.11 20.39
CA SER A 144 -3.66 -24.63 20.12
C SER A 144 -2.66 -23.52 19.80
N GLY A 145 -3.07 -22.25 19.82
CA GLY A 145 -2.23 -21.08 19.46
C GLY A 145 -2.07 -20.90 17.96
N GLN A 146 -2.87 -21.58 17.12
CA GLN A 146 -2.84 -21.41 15.68
C GLN A 146 -3.70 -20.24 15.24
N ALA A 147 -3.17 -19.44 14.30
CA ALA A 147 -3.88 -18.32 13.73
C ALA A 147 -5.05 -18.76 12.85
N ARG A 148 -6.12 -17.97 12.90
CA ARG A 148 -7.22 -18.01 11.95
C ARG A 148 -7.67 -16.61 11.59
N ILE A 149 -8.10 -16.40 10.35
CA ILE A 149 -8.77 -15.18 9.92
C ILE A 149 -10.23 -15.26 10.36
N THR A 150 -10.75 -14.21 10.99
CA THR A 150 -12.11 -14.20 11.58
C THR A 150 -13.14 -13.51 10.71
N ASN A 151 -12.74 -12.52 9.90
CA ASN A 151 -13.61 -11.77 9.01
C ASN A 151 -13.48 -12.31 7.56
N MET A 152 -14.21 -13.36 7.27
CA MET A 152 -14.13 -14.06 5.97
C MET A 152 -14.56 -13.18 4.79
N ASP A 153 -15.50 -12.26 4.99
CA ASP A 153 -15.93 -11.31 3.94
C ASP A 153 -14.77 -10.41 3.51
N GLN A 154 -13.96 -9.97 4.48
CA GLN A 154 -12.75 -9.19 4.21
C GLN A 154 -11.69 -10.01 3.46
N LEU A 155 -11.53 -11.29 3.82
CA LEU A 155 -10.62 -12.20 3.10
C LEU A 155 -11.10 -12.43 1.65
N MET A 156 -12.41 -12.58 1.43
CA MET A 156 -12.98 -12.73 0.09
C MET A 156 -12.71 -11.47 -0.75
N LEU A 157 -12.91 -10.29 -0.18
CA LEU A 157 -12.62 -9.02 -0.84
C LEU A 157 -11.14 -8.89 -1.22
N VAL A 158 -10.24 -9.19 -0.29
CA VAL A 158 -8.78 -9.19 -0.55
C VAL A 158 -8.44 -10.15 -1.68
N SER A 159 -9.01 -11.37 -1.66
CA SER A 159 -8.76 -12.38 -2.69
C SER A 159 -9.29 -11.97 -4.07
N GLU A 160 -10.45 -11.31 -4.14
CA GLU A 160 -11.01 -10.73 -5.36
C GLU A 160 -10.08 -9.68 -5.95
N LEU A 161 -9.62 -8.71 -5.14
CA LEU A 161 -8.69 -7.67 -5.58
C LEU A 161 -7.32 -8.22 -6.00
N MET A 162 -6.86 -9.30 -5.38
CA MET A 162 -5.62 -9.99 -5.78
C MET A 162 -5.78 -10.86 -7.03
N GLY A 163 -7.02 -11.22 -7.40
CA GLY A 163 -7.28 -12.18 -8.46
C GLY A 163 -6.90 -13.62 -8.09
N VAL A 164 -7.01 -14.00 -6.80
CA VAL A 164 -6.66 -15.33 -6.30
C VAL A 164 -7.84 -16.00 -5.58
N ASN A 165 -7.76 -17.31 -5.38
CA ASN A 165 -8.78 -18.04 -4.63
C ASN A 165 -8.66 -17.77 -3.13
N ALA A 166 -9.78 -17.42 -2.45
CA ALA A 166 -9.80 -17.08 -1.03
C ALA A 166 -9.33 -18.20 -0.12
N SER A 167 -9.67 -19.46 -0.42
CA SER A 167 -9.22 -20.62 0.37
C SER A 167 -7.71 -20.84 0.24
N GLN A 168 -7.16 -20.63 -0.96
CA GLN A 168 -5.72 -20.71 -1.21
C GLN A 168 -4.98 -19.58 -0.49
N LEU A 169 -5.51 -18.34 -0.55
CA LEU A 169 -4.95 -17.21 0.17
C LEU A 169 -4.97 -17.45 1.69
N ASN A 170 -6.10 -17.89 2.24
CA ASN A 170 -6.21 -18.23 3.66
C ASN A 170 -5.14 -19.26 4.06
N THR A 171 -5.04 -20.35 3.30
CA THR A 171 -4.07 -21.42 3.57
C THR A 171 -2.63 -20.90 3.50
N ALA A 172 -2.31 -20.09 2.50
CA ALA A 172 -0.97 -19.50 2.33
C ALA A 172 -0.60 -18.57 3.50
N LEU A 173 -1.56 -17.84 4.05
CA LEU A 173 -1.34 -16.96 5.20
C LEU A 173 -1.21 -17.72 6.52
N VAL A 174 -2.19 -18.61 6.84
CA VAL A 174 -2.28 -19.22 8.18
C VAL A 174 -1.55 -20.56 8.28
N ARG A 175 -1.39 -21.29 7.17
CA ARG A 175 -0.82 -22.62 7.13
C ARG A 175 -0.01 -22.90 5.86
N PRO A 176 1.04 -22.13 5.59
CA PRO A 176 1.84 -22.32 4.37
C PRO A 176 2.49 -23.70 4.33
N THR A 177 2.75 -24.16 3.11
CA THR A 177 3.56 -25.33 2.85
C THR A 177 5.01 -24.93 2.63
N VAL A 178 5.89 -25.41 3.47
CA VAL A 178 7.32 -25.17 3.39
C VAL A 178 8.02 -26.41 2.85
N ARG A 179 8.93 -26.23 1.90
CA ARG A 179 9.77 -27.30 1.39
C ARG A 179 10.93 -27.56 2.34
N ALA A 180 11.00 -28.76 2.89
CA ALA A 180 12.12 -29.24 3.72
C ALA A 180 12.84 -30.38 2.95
N GLY A 181 13.85 -30.03 2.17
CA GLY A 181 14.54 -30.98 1.27
C GLY A 181 13.63 -31.48 0.15
N ARG A 182 13.30 -32.79 0.16
CA ARG A 182 12.39 -33.44 -0.81
C ARG A 182 10.95 -33.49 -0.33
N GLU A 183 10.67 -33.15 0.90
CA GLU A 183 9.35 -33.20 1.51
C GLU A 183 8.70 -31.83 1.59
N SER A 184 7.38 -31.80 1.52
CA SER A 184 6.58 -30.60 1.72
C SER A 184 5.83 -30.71 3.04
N VAL A 185 6.12 -29.81 3.99
CA VAL A 185 5.52 -29.81 5.33
C VAL A 185 4.62 -28.60 5.47
N SER A 186 3.36 -28.82 5.88
CA SER A 186 2.43 -27.76 6.23
C SER A 186 2.70 -27.28 7.64
N GLN A 187 2.98 -25.99 7.81
CA GLN A 187 3.30 -25.39 9.11
C GLN A 187 2.22 -24.39 9.51
N ALA A 188 1.52 -24.66 10.62
CA ALA A 188 0.60 -23.69 11.20
C ALA A 188 1.37 -22.49 11.78
N ARG A 189 0.85 -21.28 11.55
CA ARG A 189 1.42 -20.03 12.05
C ARG A 189 0.66 -19.52 13.27
N THR A 190 1.36 -18.82 14.16
CA THR A 190 0.75 -18.03 15.23
C THR A 190 0.16 -16.74 14.67
N LYS A 191 -0.71 -16.08 15.43
CA LYS A 191 -1.28 -14.76 15.07
C LYS A 191 -0.19 -13.76 14.74
N LYS A 192 0.89 -13.71 15.55
CA LYS A 192 2.02 -12.79 15.31
C LYS A 192 2.68 -13.07 13.96
N GLN A 193 2.97 -14.33 13.64
CA GLN A 193 3.60 -14.70 12.36
C GLN A 193 2.74 -14.31 11.16
N VAL A 194 1.42 -14.50 11.23
CA VAL A 194 0.51 -14.07 10.14
C VAL A 194 0.45 -12.56 10.03
N THR A 195 0.41 -11.83 11.16
CA THR A 195 0.47 -10.36 11.15
C THR A 195 1.76 -9.85 10.50
N ASP A 196 2.90 -10.43 10.87
CA ASP A 196 4.21 -10.06 10.30
C ASP A 196 4.26 -10.37 8.79
N GLU A 197 3.66 -11.47 8.34
CA GLU A 197 3.57 -11.85 6.93
C GLU A 197 2.70 -10.89 6.11
N ILE A 198 1.50 -10.56 6.63
CA ILE A 198 0.63 -9.56 5.99
C ILE A 198 1.37 -8.22 5.88
N ALA A 199 2.05 -7.79 6.95
CA ALA A 199 2.85 -6.58 6.94
C ALA A 199 4.01 -6.65 5.93
N ALA A 200 4.61 -7.84 5.73
CA ALA A 200 5.67 -8.04 4.74
C ALA A 200 5.14 -7.97 3.30
N LEU A 201 3.95 -8.52 3.04
CA LEU A 201 3.29 -8.45 1.72
C LEU A 201 2.86 -7.03 1.36
N CYS A 202 2.52 -6.19 2.36
CA CYS A 202 2.09 -4.80 2.15
C CYS A 202 3.26 -3.81 1.95
N LYS A 203 4.50 -4.27 2.08
CA LYS A 203 5.72 -3.46 1.88
C LYS A 203 6.18 -3.44 0.44
#